data_74707140209b2213a34f649834e8ac0a
#
_entry.id   74707140209b2213a34f649834e8ac0a
#
_cell.length_a   1.000
_cell.length_b   1.000
_cell.length_c   1.000
_cell.angle_alpha   90.00
_cell.angle_beta   90.00
_cell.angle_gamma   90.00
#
_symmetry.space_group_name_H-M   'P 1'
#
loop_
_entity.id
_entity.type
_entity.pdbx_description
1 polymer ?
#
loop_
_entity_poly.entity_id
_entity_poly.type
_entity_poly.pdbx_seq_one_letter_code
_entity_poly.pdbx_strand_id
1 'polypeptide(L)'
;TTPVTYSIDKTNGYLYINDYSRKNIVQYNLKEIKNGQNIKTSFIKLSEEVEDRNRIIFIKDSLFISDGFNDRLALITPNKIIKTSTNSPNIHNKFEFDKDWFAFTQLYTCMAASPNGKRFVSATIIGGVLEIYNIEKEDIKLYKTLYLYEPIFDKREHVFTPTQETIYGFCHLSANNNFFYATAHGKISPTTMPNTIWKFDWEGNPVASYTCEYCIENFTVDDNNDLIYATIYDENGEQVIGIIDIKNATLIQK
;
A
#
# COMPACT_ATOMS: atom_id res chain seq x y z
N THR A 1 15.75 11.79 -8.62
CA THR A 1 15.37 10.61 -7.82
C THR A 1 13.87 10.56 -7.72
N THR A 2 13.26 9.49 -8.18
CA THR A 2 11.81 9.30 -8.06
C THR A 2 11.59 8.24 -6.97
N PRO A 3 11.31 8.65 -5.71
CA PRO A 3 10.93 7.69 -4.67
C PRO A 3 9.62 7.03 -5.08
N VAL A 4 9.58 5.70 -5.04
CA VAL A 4 8.41 4.92 -5.46
C VAL A 4 7.55 4.56 -4.25
N THR A 5 8.18 4.21 -3.13
CA THR A 5 7.49 3.85 -1.89
C THR A 5 8.32 4.25 -0.67
N TYR A 6 7.64 4.43 0.44
CA TYR A 6 8.28 4.57 1.74
C TYR A 6 7.62 3.66 2.78
N SER A 7 8.36 3.35 3.82
CA SER A 7 7.88 2.58 4.97
C SER A 7 8.62 2.95 6.24
N ILE A 8 8.02 2.73 7.38
CA ILE A 8 8.57 3.10 8.68
C ILE A 8 8.76 1.86 9.54
N ASP A 9 9.97 1.67 10.03
CA ASP A 9 10.26 0.77 11.13
C ASP A 9 10.04 1.51 12.45
N LYS A 10 8.85 1.36 13.01
CA LYS A 10 8.48 2.00 14.28
C LYS A 10 9.30 1.45 15.46
N THR A 11 9.79 0.21 15.38
CA THR A 11 10.54 -0.45 16.45
C THR A 11 11.94 0.13 16.59
N ASN A 12 12.65 0.31 15.48
CA ASN A 12 14.04 0.80 15.48
C ASN A 12 14.13 2.29 15.13
N GLY A 13 13.02 2.92 14.75
CA GLY A 13 12.96 4.35 14.46
C GLY A 13 13.63 4.73 13.14
N TYR A 14 13.40 3.96 12.08
CA TYR A 14 13.91 4.24 10.74
C TYR A 14 12.80 4.50 9.74
N LEU A 15 13.05 5.42 8.82
CA LEU A 15 12.30 5.62 7.59
C LEU A 15 13.10 5.00 6.44
N TYR A 16 12.47 4.12 5.68
CA TYR A 16 13.00 3.54 4.45
C TYR A 16 12.29 4.13 3.25
N ILE A 17 13.06 4.56 2.26
CA ILE A 17 12.55 5.07 0.98
C ILE A 17 13.16 4.23 -0.14
N ASN A 18 12.33 3.60 -0.96
CA ASN A 18 12.80 2.89 -2.13
C ASN A 18 13.15 3.89 -3.25
N ASP A 19 14.43 3.99 -3.59
CA ASP A 19 14.93 4.75 -4.74
C ASP A 19 15.17 3.79 -5.90
N TYR A 20 14.12 3.57 -6.68
CA TYR A 20 14.16 2.66 -7.83
C TYR A 20 15.24 3.05 -8.85
N SER A 21 15.41 4.36 -9.10
CA SER A 21 16.39 4.86 -10.08
C SER A 21 17.83 4.53 -9.70
N ARG A 22 18.13 4.47 -8.41
CA ARG A 22 19.48 4.15 -7.88
C ARG A 22 19.62 2.72 -7.42
N LYS A 23 18.55 1.92 -7.51
CA LYS A 23 18.53 0.51 -7.11
C LYS A 23 18.98 0.32 -5.66
N ASN A 24 18.48 1.16 -4.77
CA ASN A 24 18.79 1.11 -3.34
C ASN A 24 17.59 1.50 -2.48
N ILE A 25 17.69 1.17 -1.20
CA ILE A 25 16.80 1.68 -0.17
C ILE A 25 17.56 2.74 0.61
N VAL A 26 17.01 3.93 0.65
CA VAL A 26 17.53 5.04 1.45
C VAL A 26 16.97 4.94 2.85
N GLN A 27 17.83 4.95 3.86
CA GLN A 27 17.45 4.84 5.27
C GLN A 27 17.76 6.14 6.01
N TYR A 28 16.79 6.62 6.76
CA TYR A 28 16.90 7.79 7.62
C TYR A 28 16.58 7.45 9.06
N ASN A 29 17.34 8.01 10.00
CA ASN A 29 17.02 7.91 11.42
C ASN A 29 15.95 8.95 11.80
N LEU A 30 14.80 8.51 12.29
CA LEU A 30 13.67 9.38 12.65
C LEU A 30 13.99 10.31 13.83
N LYS A 31 14.89 9.92 14.75
CA LYS A 31 15.33 10.80 15.84
C LYS A 31 16.14 11.98 15.33
N GLU A 32 17.00 11.76 14.33
CA GLU A 32 17.78 12.85 13.72
C GLU A 32 16.86 13.84 12.99
N ILE A 33 15.86 13.31 12.25
CA ILE A 33 14.84 14.14 11.58
C ILE A 33 14.09 14.99 12.61
N LYS A 34 13.59 14.36 13.69
CA LYS A 34 12.80 15.03 14.72
C LYS A 34 13.57 16.12 15.45
N ASN A 35 14.87 15.94 15.63
CA ASN A 35 15.72 16.88 16.34
C ASN A 35 16.26 18.01 15.45
N GLY A 36 15.92 18.04 14.15
CA GLY A 36 16.45 19.03 13.20
C GLY A 36 17.97 18.97 13.03
N GLN A 37 18.58 17.83 13.32
CA GLN A 37 20.03 17.61 13.21
C GLN A 37 20.42 17.38 11.75
N ASN A 38 21.72 17.46 11.46
CA ASN A 38 22.24 17.02 10.16
C ASN A 38 21.90 15.55 9.94
N ILE A 39 20.89 15.32 9.11
CA ILE A 39 20.34 13.99 8.84
C ILE A 39 21.37 13.19 8.07
N LYS A 40 21.89 12.13 8.69
CA LYS A 40 22.77 11.18 8.02
C LYS A 40 21.93 10.22 7.20
N THR A 41 22.21 10.17 5.91
CA THR A 41 21.58 9.25 4.99
C THR A 41 22.44 7.99 4.87
N SER A 42 21.88 6.84 5.10
CA SER A 42 22.50 5.56 4.76
C SER A 42 21.80 4.90 3.57
N PHE A 43 22.57 4.13 2.81
CA PHE A 43 22.09 3.48 1.59
C PHE A 43 22.26 1.96 1.74
N ILE A 44 21.17 1.25 1.56
CA ILE A 44 21.15 -0.21 1.51
C ILE A 44 21.10 -0.59 0.03
N LYS A 45 22.22 -1.05 -0.51
CA LYS A 45 22.29 -1.47 -1.92
C LYS A 45 21.51 -2.76 -2.11
N LEU A 46 20.68 -2.81 -3.14
CA LEU A 46 19.98 -4.00 -3.56
C LEU A 46 20.88 -4.87 -4.44
N SER A 47 20.78 -6.19 -4.30
CA SER A 47 21.46 -7.13 -5.20
C SER A 47 20.78 -7.15 -6.57
N GLU A 48 21.49 -7.67 -7.57
CA GLU A 48 20.95 -7.83 -8.95
C GLU A 48 19.64 -8.63 -8.99
N GLU A 49 19.46 -9.58 -8.08
CA GLU A 49 18.25 -10.38 -7.95
C GLU A 49 17.01 -9.55 -7.51
N VAL A 50 17.25 -8.45 -6.78
CA VAL A 50 16.21 -7.65 -6.12
C VAL A 50 16.04 -6.27 -6.74
N GLU A 51 17.04 -5.76 -7.46
CA GLU A 51 17.12 -4.36 -7.91
C GLU A 51 15.99 -3.92 -8.85
N ASP A 52 15.35 -4.87 -9.55
CA ASP A 52 14.25 -4.58 -10.50
C ASP A 52 12.86 -4.57 -9.83
N ARG A 53 12.80 -4.58 -8.50
CA ARG A 53 11.56 -4.51 -7.73
C ARG A 53 11.05 -3.07 -7.61
N ASN A 54 9.79 -2.85 -7.95
CA ASN A 54 9.21 -1.50 -8.02
C ASN A 54 8.90 -0.92 -6.65
N ARG A 55 8.03 -1.59 -5.89
CA ARG A 55 7.60 -1.14 -4.57
C ARG A 55 8.19 -2.05 -3.54
N ILE A 56 8.90 -1.46 -2.59
CA ILE A 56 9.53 -2.19 -1.51
C ILE A 56 9.06 -1.56 -0.21
N ILE A 57 8.39 -2.32 0.64
CA ILE A 57 7.98 -1.88 1.96
C ILE A 57 8.63 -2.75 3.05
N PHE A 58 9.05 -2.10 4.12
CA PHE A 58 9.65 -2.73 5.28
C PHE A 58 8.61 -3.55 6.06
N ILE A 59 8.99 -4.73 6.53
CA ILE A 59 8.18 -5.61 7.36
C ILE A 59 8.75 -5.67 8.78
N LYS A 60 9.94 -6.22 8.92
CA LYS A 60 10.68 -6.34 10.18
C LYS A 60 12.11 -6.82 9.91
N ASP A 61 13.03 -6.60 10.83
CA ASP A 61 14.41 -7.18 10.90
C ASP A 61 15.17 -6.96 9.61
N SER A 62 15.09 -6.63 8.62
CA SER A 62 15.66 -6.56 7.27
C SER A 62 14.84 -7.32 6.24
N LEU A 63 13.60 -7.69 6.60
CA LEU A 63 12.63 -8.27 5.67
C LEU A 63 11.77 -7.17 5.06
N PHE A 64 11.56 -7.28 3.77
CA PHE A 64 10.71 -6.39 2.98
C PHE A 64 9.74 -7.21 2.13
N ILE A 65 8.59 -6.63 1.80
CA ILE A 65 7.71 -7.10 0.73
C ILE A 65 7.92 -6.21 -0.47
N SER A 66 7.97 -6.82 -1.64
CA SER A 66 8.05 -6.10 -2.91
C SER A 66 7.06 -6.66 -3.93
N ASP A 67 6.62 -5.83 -4.85
CA ASP A 67 6.06 -6.29 -6.13
C ASP A 67 7.17 -6.42 -7.18
N GLY A 68 6.94 -7.23 -8.19
CA GLY A 68 7.93 -7.49 -9.24
C GLY A 68 7.29 -7.80 -10.59
N PHE A 69 8.11 -7.85 -11.65
CA PHE A 69 7.63 -8.09 -13.02
C PHE A 69 7.32 -9.57 -13.31
N ASN A 70 7.98 -10.49 -12.60
CA ASN A 70 7.89 -11.93 -12.86
C ASN A 70 7.05 -12.69 -11.84
N ASP A 71 6.71 -12.04 -10.74
CA ASP A 71 5.88 -12.57 -9.67
C ASP A 71 5.10 -11.42 -9.04
N ARG A 72 3.97 -11.75 -8.42
CA ARG A 72 3.09 -10.73 -7.86
C ARG A 72 3.70 -10.04 -6.65
N LEU A 73 4.17 -10.84 -5.71
CA LEU A 73 4.77 -10.37 -4.47
C LEU A 73 5.97 -11.24 -4.13
N ALA A 74 6.96 -10.64 -3.51
CA ALA A 74 8.09 -11.35 -2.98
C ALA A 74 8.43 -10.89 -1.56
N LEU A 75 8.74 -11.82 -0.70
CA LEU A 75 9.44 -11.57 0.54
C LEU A 75 10.93 -11.54 0.22
N ILE A 76 11.58 -10.44 0.54
CA ILE A 76 12.96 -10.19 0.17
C ILE A 76 13.79 -9.71 1.37
N THR A 77 15.09 -9.92 1.28
CA THR A 77 16.10 -9.09 1.93
C THR A 77 16.78 -8.23 0.88
N PRO A 78 17.60 -7.24 1.23
CA PRO A 78 18.36 -6.47 0.23
C PRO A 78 19.26 -7.32 -0.67
N ASN A 79 19.62 -8.52 -0.23
CA ASN A 79 20.58 -9.38 -0.90
C ASN A 79 19.98 -10.51 -1.72
N LYS A 80 18.71 -10.88 -1.47
CA LYS A 80 18.08 -12.03 -2.14
C LYS A 80 16.56 -12.03 -2.03
N ILE A 81 15.92 -12.73 -2.97
CA ILE A 81 14.52 -13.13 -2.85
C ILE A 81 14.44 -14.36 -1.94
N ILE A 82 13.61 -14.29 -0.90
CA ILE A 82 13.39 -15.42 0.03
C ILE A 82 12.26 -16.29 -0.48
N LYS A 83 11.16 -15.67 -0.84
CA LYS A 83 9.94 -16.36 -1.27
C LYS A 83 9.15 -15.50 -2.23
N THR A 84 8.63 -16.09 -3.27
CA THR A 84 7.69 -15.45 -4.18
C THR A 84 6.27 -15.97 -3.96
N SER A 85 5.29 -15.11 -4.16
CA SER A 85 3.88 -15.47 -4.21
C SER A 85 3.37 -15.27 -5.63
N THR A 86 2.93 -16.37 -6.24
CA THR A 86 2.35 -16.39 -7.58
C THR A 86 0.83 -16.46 -7.55
N ASN A 87 0.22 -16.40 -6.36
CA ASN A 87 -1.23 -16.49 -6.24
C ASN A 87 -1.89 -15.29 -6.92
N SER A 88 -2.55 -15.55 -8.05
CA SER A 88 -3.46 -14.61 -8.68
C SER A 88 -4.84 -14.71 -8.05
N PRO A 89 -5.51 -13.60 -7.76
CA PRO A 89 -6.92 -13.66 -7.39
C PRO A 89 -7.70 -14.26 -8.55
N ASN A 90 -8.64 -15.15 -8.22
CA ASN A 90 -9.49 -15.82 -9.19
C ASN A 90 -10.54 -14.82 -9.72
N ILE A 91 -10.17 -14.02 -10.71
CA ILE A 91 -11.09 -13.09 -11.35
C ILE A 91 -11.72 -13.80 -12.54
N HIS A 92 -13.01 -14.00 -12.46
CA HIS A 92 -13.84 -14.82 -13.36
C HIS A 92 -13.38 -14.89 -14.84
N ASN A 93 -12.92 -16.10 -15.25
CA ASN A 93 -13.00 -16.76 -16.57
C ASN A 93 -12.69 -16.00 -17.89
N LYS A 94 -12.18 -14.77 -17.88
CA LYS A 94 -11.95 -14.01 -19.13
C LYS A 94 -10.49 -13.81 -19.52
N PHE A 95 -9.55 -14.20 -18.70
CA PHE A 95 -8.13 -13.91 -18.94
C PHE A 95 -7.27 -15.15 -18.72
N GLU A 96 -6.25 -15.33 -19.56
CA GLU A 96 -5.14 -16.25 -19.28
C GLU A 96 -4.24 -15.59 -18.22
N PHE A 97 -4.48 -15.92 -16.97
CA PHE A 97 -4.27 -15.09 -15.79
C PHE A 97 -2.84 -14.82 -15.38
N ASP A 98 -1.92 -15.76 -15.63
CA ASP A 98 -0.70 -15.75 -14.82
C ASP A 98 0.24 -14.55 -15.08
N LYS A 99 0.45 -14.16 -16.33
CA LYS A 99 1.37 -13.06 -16.64
C LYS A 99 0.69 -11.69 -16.69
N ASP A 100 -0.54 -11.66 -17.19
CA ASP A 100 -1.24 -10.39 -17.43
C ASP A 100 -1.72 -9.73 -16.16
N TRP A 101 -2.16 -10.53 -15.19
CA TRP A 101 -2.53 -10.03 -13.87
C TRP A 101 -1.33 -9.45 -13.11
N PHE A 102 -0.14 -10.03 -13.23
CA PHE A 102 1.06 -9.49 -12.62
C PHE A 102 1.39 -8.09 -13.15
N ALA A 103 1.36 -7.89 -14.45
CA ALA A 103 1.57 -6.57 -15.04
C ALA A 103 0.52 -5.55 -14.54
N PHE A 104 -0.73 -5.97 -14.42
CA PHE A 104 -1.81 -5.14 -13.90
C PHE A 104 -1.58 -4.76 -12.43
N THR A 105 -1.28 -5.71 -11.56
CA THR A 105 -1.10 -5.43 -10.13
C THR A 105 0.12 -4.58 -9.83
N GLN A 106 1.18 -4.68 -10.64
CA GLN A 106 2.36 -3.85 -10.52
C GLN A 106 2.10 -2.37 -10.75
N LEU A 107 1.29 -2.06 -11.76
CA LEU A 107 1.05 -0.68 -12.14
C LEU A 107 0.09 0.05 -11.17
N TYR A 108 -0.78 -0.71 -10.47
CA TYR A 108 -1.94 -0.15 -9.78
C TYR A 108 -2.22 -0.78 -8.41
N THR A 109 -1.18 -1.07 -7.63
CA THR A 109 -1.34 -1.67 -6.30
C THR A 109 -0.82 -0.75 -5.20
N CYS A 110 -1.57 -0.59 -4.12
CA CYS A 110 -1.09 -0.03 -2.87
C CYS A 110 -0.89 -1.14 -1.82
N MET A 111 0.00 -0.91 -0.86
CA MET A 111 0.44 -1.94 0.09
C MET A 111 0.62 -1.36 1.49
N ALA A 112 0.29 -2.16 2.52
CA ALA A 112 0.60 -1.83 3.90
C ALA A 112 0.89 -3.08 4.73
N ALA A 113 1.80 -2.98 5.68
CA ALA A 113 2.16 -4.06 6.60
C ALA A 113 1.79 -3.70 8.04
N SER A 114 1.42 -4.71 8.83
CA SER A 114 1.27 -4.54 10.26
C SER A 114 2.64 -4.28 10.90
N PRO A 115 2.76 -3.34 11.85
CA PRO A 115 4.03 -3.03 12.51
C PRO A 115 4.73 -4.22 13.17
N ASN A 116 3.97 -5.23 13.61
CA ASN A 116 4.54 -6.47 14.16
C ASN A 116 5.09 -7.44 13.10
N GLY A 117 4.97 -7.11 11.81
CA GLY A 117 5.47 -7.90 10.69
C GLY A 117 4.78 -9.24 10.47
N LYS A 118 3.59 -9.45 11.03
CA LYS A 118 2.86 -10.72 10.91
C LYS A 118 1.85 -10.74 9.77
N ARG A 119 1.36 -9.57 9.37
CA ARG A 119 0.33 -9.42 8.36
C ARG A 119 0.68 -8.32 7.36
N PHE A 120 0.14 -8.48 6.18
CA PHE A 120 0.35 -7.58 5.06
C PHE A 120 -0.92 -7.54 4.23
N VAL A 121 -1.24 -6.38 3.68
CA VAL A 121 -2.37 -6.17 2.78
C VAL A 121 -1.90 -5.53 1.48
N SER A 122 -2.41 -6.03 0.36
CA SER A 122 -2.24 -5.48 -0.97
C SER A 122 -3.61 -5.16 -1.56
N ALA A 123 -3.76 -4.00 -2.20
CA ALA A 123 -5.03 -3.59 -2.78
C ALA A 123 -4.84 -2.95 -4.14
N THR A 124 -5.75 -3.24 -5.09
CA THR A 124 -5.67 -2.72 -6.45
C THR A 124 -6.37 -1.37 -6.60
N ILE A 125 -5.76 -0.48 -7.36
CA ILE A 125 -6.33 0.82 -7.71
C ILE A 125 -7.46 0.67 -8.75
N ILE A 126 -7.39 -0.36 -9.61
CA ILE A 126 -8.47 -0.68 -10.55
C ILE A 126 -9.24 -1.89 -10.02
N GLY A 127 -10.57 -1.79 -9.97
CA GLY A 127 -11.48 -2.85 -9.56
C GLY A 127 -11.69 -2.94 -8.06
N GLY A 128 -10.75 -2.71 -7.21
CA GLY A 128 -10.92 -2.83 -5.74
C GLY A 128 -10.83 -4.26 -5.24
N VAL A 129 -9.78 -4.97 -5.67
CA VAL A 129 -9.40 -6.27 -5.10
C VAL A 129 -8.46 -6.02 -3.94
N LEU A 130 -8.74 -6.65 -2.80
CA LEU A 130 -7.97 -6.54 -1.58
C LEU A 130 -7.53 -7.93 -1.14
N GLU A 131 -6.25 -8.10 -0.89
CA GLU A 131 -5.68 -9.38 -0.51
C GLU A 131 -4.89 -9.23 0.78
N ILE A 132 -5.23 -10.09 1.73
CA ILE A 132 -4.62 -10.16 3.05
C ILE A 132 -3.70 -11.37 3.09
N TYR A 133 -2.48 -11.16 3.57
CA TYR A 133 -1.46 -12.19 3.68
C TYR A 133 -1.00 -12.35 5.12
N ASN A 134 -0.70 -13.58 5.49
CA ASN A 134 0.06 -13.91 6.69
C ASN A 134 1.55 -14.02 6.33
N ILE A 135 2.41 -13.49 7.20
CA ILE A 135 3.86 -13.62 7.12
C ILE A 135 4.31 -14.50 8.27
N GLU A 136 4.81 -15.68 7.94
CA GLU A 136 5.27 -16.66 8.91
C GLU A 136 6.73 -17.02 8.61
N LYS A 137 7.66 -16.60 9.47
CA LYS A 137 9.10 -16.80 9.26
C LYS A 137 9.56 -16.21 7.91
N GLU A 138 9.85 -17.06 6.95
CA GLU A 138 10.33 -16.75 5.60
C GLU A 138 9.29 -17.14 4.53
N ASP A 139 7.99 -17.09 4.86
CA ASP A 139 6.91 -17.47 3.95
C ASP A 139 5.81 -16.41 3.92
N ILE A 140 5.18 -16.25 2.75
CA ILE A 140 4.03 -15.36 2.52
C ILE A 140 2.87 -16.25 2.09
N LYS A 141 1.79 -16.24 2.86
CA LYS A 141 0.59 -17.03 2.56
C LYS A 141 -0.61 -16.12 2.39
N LEU A 142 -1.26 -16.22 1.24
CA LEU A 142 -2.55 -15.58 1.03
C LEU A 142 -3.55 -16.15 2.06
N TYR A 143 -4.09 -15.26 2.87
CA TYR A 143 -5.10 -15.59 3.86
C TYR A 143 -6.51 -15.41 3.30
N LYS A 144 -6.77 -14.27 2.65
CA LYS A 144 -8.10 -13.92 2.14
C LYS A 144 -8.01 -12.95 0.97
N THR A 145 -8.91 -13.11 -0.01
CA THR A 145 -9.16 -12.13 -1.06
C THR A 145 -10.58 -11.58 -0.92
N LEU A 146 -10.71 -10.27 -1.00
CA LEU A 146 -11.98 -9.56 -1.01
C LEU A 146 -12.12 -8.86 -2.35
N TYR A 147 -13.30 -8.96 -2.95
CA TYR A 147 -13.66 -8.28 -4.18
C TYR A 147 -14.75 -7.26 -3.86
N LEU A 148 -14.41 -5.97 -3.90
CA LEU A 148 -15.40 -4.89 -3.77
C LEU A 148 -16.02 -4.58 -5.12
N TYR A 149 -15.20 -4.58 -6.16
CA TYR A 149 -15.60 -4.35 -7.54
C TYR A 149 -14.78 -5.26 -8.44
N GLU A 150 -15.40 -5.73 -9.54
CA GLU A 150 -14.70 -6.50 -10.55
C GLU A 150 -13.76 -5.58 -11.35
N PRO A 151 -12.49 -5.95 -11.54
CA PRO A 151 -11.59 -5.21 -12.42
C PRO A 151 -12.04 -5.30 -13.87
N ILE A 152 -12.37 -4.15 -14.46
CA ILE A 152 -12.74 -4.02 -15.88
C ILE A 152 -11.68 -3.17 -16.56
N PHE A 153 -11.04 -3.71 -17.59
CA PHE A 153 -10.01 -3.02 -18.38
C PHE A 153 -9.88 -3.64 -19.77
N ASP A 154 -9.36 -2.86 -20.73
CA ASP A 154 -8.95 -3.34 -22.04
C ASP A 154 -7.49 -3.79 -21.98
N LYS A 155 -7.22 -4.92 -22.62
CA LYS A 155 -5.86 -5.40 -22.85
C LYS A 155 -5.48 -5.17 -24.29
N ARG A 156 -4.40 -4.41 -24.51
CA ARG A 156 -3.77 -4.23 -25.81
C ARG A 156 -2.32 -4.67 -25.70
N GLU A 157 -1.97 -5.80 -26.31
CA GLU A 157 -0.66 -6.42 -26.20
C GLU A 157 -0.27 -6.70 -24.75
N HIS A 158 0.58 -5.86 -24.14
CA HIS A 158 1.04 -5.95 -22.75
C HIS A 158 0.59 -4.77 -21.88
N VAL A 159 -0.30 -3.91 -22.41
CA VAL A 159 -0.76 -2.72 -21.70
C VAL A 159 -2.22 -2.89 -21.29
N PHE A 160 -2.49 -2.66 -20.01
CA PHE A 160 -3.84 -2.61 -19.47
C PHE A 160 -4.30 -1.17 -19.40
N THR A 161 -5.42 -0.89 -20.05
CA THR A 161 -5.98 0.46 -20.13
C THR A 161 -7.37 0.48 -19.48
N PRO A 162 -7.63 1.39 -18.56
CA PRO A 162 -8.98 1.60 -18.05
C PRO A 162 -9.97 1.86 -19.18
N THR A 163 -11.16 1.29 -19.07
CA THR A 163 -12.29 1.53 -19.98
C THR A 163 -13.24 2.56 -19.37
N GLN A 164 -14.30 2.91 -20.12
CA GLN A 164 -15.37 3.76 -19.61
C GLN A 164 -16.19 3.10 -18.47
N GLU A 165 -16.09 1.78 -18.32
CA GLU A 165 -16.77 1.00 -17.28
C GLU A 165 -15.85 0.69 -16.08
N THR A 166 -14.57 1.07 -16.16
CA THR A 166 -13.61 0.80 -15.10
C THR A 166 -13.97 1.52 -13.82
N ILE A 167 -14.21 0.76 -12.75
CA ILE A 167 -14.37 1.30 -11.40
C ILE A 167 -12.98 1.39 -10.76
N TYR A 168 -12.63 2.59 -10.32
CA TYR A 168 -11.40 2.81 -9.56
C TYR A 168 -11.61 2.39 -8.10
N GLY A 169 -10.72 1.56 -7.61
CA GLY A 169 -10.74 0.97 -6.27
C GLY A 169 -9.94 1.77 -5.27
N PHE A 170 -8.93 1.13 -4.69
CA PHE A 170 -8.15 1.67 -3.59
C PHE A 170 -7.07 2.66 -4.05
N CYS A 171 -6.86 3.73 -3.26
CA CYS A 171 -5.86 4.75 -3.54
C CYS A 171 -4.68 4.67 -2.60
N HIS A 172 -4.94 4.46 -1.31
CA HIS A 172 -3.92 4.41 -0.28
C HIS A 172 -4.29 3.42 0.82
N LEU A 173 -3.27 2.84 1.45
CA LEU A 173 -3.37 1.93 2.60
C LEU A 173 -2.46 2.39 3.74
N SER A 174 -2.97 2.26 4.95
CA SER A 174 -2.19 2.36 6.18
C SER A 174 -2.60 1.25 7.13
N ALA A 175 -1.71 0.80 8.01
CA ALA A 175 -2.01 -0.31 8.91
C ALA A 175 -1.41 -0.12 10.29
N ASN A 176 -2.09 -0.71 11.28
CA ASN A 176 -1.60 -0.95 12.62
C ASN A 176 -1.66 -2.45 12.96
N ASN A 177 -1.34 -2.82 14.19
CA ASN A 177 -1.33 -4.23 14.58
C ASN A 177 -2.71 -4.89 14.58
N ASN A 178 -3.78 -4.12 14.73
CA ASN A 178 -5.14 -4.62 14.89
C ASN A 178 -6.00 -4.42 13.64
N PHE A 179 -5.70 -3.40 12.85
CA PHE A 179 -6.52 -2.98 11.72
C PHE A 179 -5.68 -2.51 10.54
N PHE A 180 -6.26 -2.54 9.37
CA PHE A 180 -5.76 -1.76 8.26
C PHE A 180 -6.85 -0.79 7.78
N TYR A 181 -6.41 0.27 7.13
CA TYR A 181 -7.24 1.39 6.70
C TYR A 181 -6.98 1.64 5.22
N ALA A 182 -8.03 2.01 4.50
CA ALA A 182 -7.97 2.21 3.05
C ALA A 182 -8.80 3.41 2.62
N THR A 183 -8.29 4.20 1.69
CA THR A 183 -9.13 5.09 0.88
C THR A 183 -9.46 4.42 -0.45
N ALA A 184 -10.70 4.62 -0.94
CA ALA A 184 -11.13 4.07 -2.21
C ALA A 184 -12.06 5.03 -2.93
N HIS A 185 -11.94 5.09 -4.26
CA HIS A 185 -12.86 5.88 -5.08
C HIS A 185 -14.24 5.24 -5.17
N GLY A 186 -14.32 3.96 -5.53
CA GLY A 186 -15.57 3.26 -5.78
C GLY A 186 -16.41 3.86 -6.90
N LYS A 187 -15.78 4.55 -7.87
CA LYS A 187 -16.42 5.32 -8.92
C LYS A 187 -15.76 5.08 -10.27
N ILE A 188 -16.52 5.29 -11.33
CA ILE A 188 -16.05 5.36 -12.70
C ILE A 188 -15.43 6.76 -12.93
N SER A 189 -14.24 6.79 -13.53
CA SER A 189 -13.53 8.03 -13.91
C SER A 189 -13.54 9.12 -12.81
N PRO A 190 -13.00 8.84 -11.63
CA PRO A 190 -13.00 9.81 -10.53
C PRO A 190 -12.20 11.07 -10.93
N THR A 191 -12.77 12.24 -10.67
CA THR A 191 -12.13 13.54 -10.92
C THR A 191 -11.49 14.13 -9.67
N THR A 192 -11.77 13.55 -8.51
CA THR A 192 -11.25 13.99 -7.21
C THR A 192 -10.77 12.79 -6.42
N MET A 193 -9.83 13.03 -5.50
CA MET A 193 -9.42 12.01 -4.52
C MET A 193 -10.58 11.66 -3.58
N PRO A 194 -10.58 10.45 -2.98
CA PRO A 194 -11.61 10.05 -2.02
C PRO A 194 -11.51 10.88 -0.74
N ASN A 195 -12.64 11.02 -0.06
CA ASN A 195 -12.74 11.70 1.23
C ASN A 195 -13.15 10.78 2.38
N THR A 196 -13.18 9.48 2.13
CA THR A 196 -13.60 8.46 3.09
C THR A 196 -12.50 7.44 3.30
N ILE A 197 -12.20 7.18 4.57
CA ILE A 197 -11.27 6.15 5.00
C ILE A 197 -12.09 4.99 5.57
N TRP A 198 -11.90 3.80 5.01
CA TRP A 198 -12.48 2.55 5.48
C TRP A 198 -11.51 1.87 6.44
N LYS A 199 -12.04 1.36 7.56
CA LYS A 199 -11.31 0.56 8.54
C LYS A 199 -11.75 -0.89 8.45
N PHE A 200 -10.78 -1.79 8.37
CA PHE A 200 -10.99 -3.25 8.35
C PHE A 200 -10.18 -3.92 9.45
N ASP A 201 -10.72 -5.02 9.99
CA ASP A 201 -9.90 -5.94 10.76
C ASP A 201 -9.01 -6.80 9.84
N TRP A 202 -8.06 -7.52 10.43
CA TRP A 202 -7.17 -8.36 9.64
C TRP A 202 -7.83 -9.67 9.13
N GLU A 203 -9.06 -9.93 9.48
CA GLU A 203 -9.93 -10.94 8.90
C GLU A 203 -10.65 -10.41 7.65
N GLY A 204 -10.48 -9.11 7.35
CA GLY A 204 -11.06 -8.43 6.19
C GLY A 204 -12.52 -8.04 6.37
N ASN A 205 -13.00 -7.97 7.60
CA ASN A 205 -14.34 -7.45 7.86
C ASN A 205 -14.30 -5.93 7.98
N PRO A 206 -15.25 -5.19 7.37
CA PRO A 206 -15.36 -3.75 7.56
C PRO A 206 -15.78 -3.47 9.02
N VAL A 207 -15.05 -2.58 9.68
CA VAL A 207 -15.28 -2.20 11.08
C VAL A 207 -15.92 -0.82 11.18
N ALA A 208 -15.43 0.13 10.37
CA ALA A 208 -15.91 1.51 10.38
C ALA A 208 -15.56 2.23 9.08
N SER A 209 -16.19 3.39 8.86
CA SER A 209 -15.76 4.35 7.85
C SER A 209 -15.76 5.76 8.43
N TYR A 210 -14.81 6.56 7.99
CA TYR A 210 -14.62 7.94 8.43
C TYR A 210 -14.63 8.85 7.21
N THR A 211 -15.60 9.74 7.13
CA THR A 211 -15.71 10.70 6.03
C THR A 211 -15.36 12.09 6.54
N CYS A 212 -14.52 12.82 5.81
CA CYS A 212 -14.21 14.22 6.08
C CYS A 212 -14.69 15.13 4.93
N GLU A 213 -14.62 16.43 5.16
CA GLU A 213 -15.04 17.44 4.15
C GLU A 213 -14.04 17.54 3.00
N TYR A 214 -12.78 17.19 3.26
CA TYR A 214 -11.67 17.35 2.33
C TYR A 214 -11.31 16.06 1.61
N CYS A 215 -10.80 16.17 0.39
CA CYS A 215 -10.21 15.07 -0.34
C CYS A 215 -8.90 14.63 0.33
N ILE A 216 -8.72 13.33 0.48
CA ILE A 216 -7.56 12.71 1.13
C ILE A 216 -6.61 12.19 0.05
N GLU A 217 -5.42 12.77 -0.04
CA GLU A 217 -4.40 12.29 -0.96
C GLU A 217 -3.61 11.13 -0.39
N ASN A 218 -3.22 11.26 0.88
CA ASN A 218 -2.44 10.26 1.60
C ASN A 218 -2.77 10.32 3.08
N PHE A 219 -2.55 9.24 3.83
CA PHE A 219 -2.79 9.24 5.27
C PHE A 219 -1.95 8.21 6.00
N THR A 220 -1.81 8.39 7.30
CA THR A 220 -1.27 7.39 8.23
C THR A 220 -2.05 7.41 9.53
N VAL A 221 -2.06 6.29 10.25
CA VAL A 221 -2.80 6.12 11.50
C VAL A 221 -1.83 6.08 12.68
N ASP A 222 -2.14 6.85 13.71
CA ASP A 222 -1.48 6.75 15.02
C ASP A 222 -2.21 5.73 15.89
N ASP A 223 -1.53 4.64 16.22
CA ASP A 223 -2.07 3.54 17.00
C ASP A 223 -2.37 3.89 18.46
N ASN A 224 -1.72 4.92 19.01
CA ASN A 224 -1.77 5.25 20.43
C ASN A 224 -2.88 6.24 20.76
N ASN A 225 -3.27 7.08 19.83
CA ASN A 225 -4.15 8.23 20.07
C ASN A 225 -5.47 8.19 19.30
N ASP A 226 -5.72 7.14 18.52
CA ASP A 226 -6.88 7.04 17.61
C ASP A 226 -6.99 8.24 16.65
N LEU A 227 -5.84 8.71 16.15
CA LEU A 227 -5.74 9.80 15.21
C LEU A 227 -5.34 9.31 13.82
N ILE A 228 -5.88 9.96 12.81
CA ILE A 228 -5.41 9.83 11.43
C ILE A 228 -4.78 11.15 11.02
N TYR A 229 -3.54 11.10 10.56
CA TYR A 229 -2.87 12.23 9.92
C TYR A 229 -3.03 12.07 8.42
N ALA A 230 -3.62 13.05 7.76
CA ALA A 230 -3.91 13.00 6.33
C ALA A 230 -3.32 14.20 5.61
N THR A 231 -2.80 13.98 4.42
CA THR A 231 -2.52 15.06 3.47
C THR A 231 -3.80 15.39 2.72
N ILE A 232 -4.28 16.59 2.86
CA ILE A 232 -5.51 17.10 2.28
C ILE A 232 -5.24 18.41 1.54
N TYR A 233 -6.17 18.82 0.67
CA TYR A 233 -6.18 20.15 0.08
C TYR A 233 -7.15 21.04 0.84
N ASP A 234 -6.70 22.20 1.27
CA ASP A 234 -7.52 23.20 1.94
C ASP A 234 -8.43 23.97 0.96
N GLU A 235 -9.17 24.95 1.45
CA GLU A 235 -10.07 25.79 0.66
C GLU A 235 -9.35 26.61 -0.42
N ASN A 236 -8.06 26.87 -0.25
CA ASN A 236 -7.22 27.60 -1.21
C ASN A 236 -6.55 26.66 -2.23
N GLY A 237 -6.75 25.35 -2.09
CA GLY A 237 -6.07 24.33 -2.89
C GLY A 237 -4.63 24.09 -2.48
N GLU A 238 -4.22 24.51 -1.28
CA GLU A 238 -2.91 24.24 -0.74
C GLU A 238 -2.88 22.89 -0.01
N GLN A 239 -1.79 22.16 -0.18
CA GLN A 239 -1.61 20.87 0.46
C GLN A 239 -1.22 21.08 1.94
N VAL A 240 -2.05 20.60 2.84
CA VAL A 240 -1.85 20.71 4.29
C VAL A 240 -1.98 19.35 4.98
N ILE A 241 -1.48 19.25 6.21
CA ILE A 241 -1.69 18.06 7.04
C ILE A 241 -2.91 18.29 7.92
N GLY A 242 -3.96 17.52 7.67
CA GLY A 242 -5.14 17.46 8.51
C GLY A 242 -5.03 16.36 9.57
N ILE A 243 -5.75 16.53 10.68
CA ILE A 243 -5.85 15.53 11.75
C ILE A 243 -7.33 15.15 11.90
N ILE A 244 -7.62 13.86 11.80
CA ILE A 244 -8.95 13.30 11.99
C ILE A 244 -8.94 12.53 13.30
N ASP A 245 -9.75 12.96 14.27
CA ASP A 245 -9.96 12.25 15.55
C ASP A 245 -10.97 11.13 15.32
N ILE A 246 -10.51 9.89 15.35
CA ILE A 246 -11.33 8.71 15.06
C ILE A 246 -12.42 8.49 16.13
N LYS A 247 -12.17 8.91 17.38
CA LYS A 247 -13.12 8.74 18.49
C LYS A 247 -14.35 9.62 18.34
N ASN A 248 -14.15 10.81 17.77
CA ASN A 248 -15.20 11.81 17.59
C ASN A 248 -15.70 11.88 16.13
N ALA A 249 -15.14 11.09 15.22
CA ALA A 249 -15.58 11.04 13.84
C ALA A 249 -17.00 10.47 13.73
N THR A 250 -17.84 11.10 12.94
CA THR A 250 -19.20 10.61 12.69
C THR A 250 -19.12 9.30 11.90
N LEU A 251 -19.50 8.19 12.54
CA LEU A 251 -19.67 6.91 11.88
C LEU A 251 -20.85 6.99 10.93
N ILE A 252 -20.61 6.91 9.62
CA ILE A 252 -21.67 6.66 8.66
C ILE A 252 -21.90 5.14 8.67
N GLN A 253 -22.80 4.69 9.54
CA GLN A 253 -23.37 3.36 9.40
C GLN A 253 -24.27 3.37 8.16
N LYS A 254 -23.96 2.56 7.19
CA LYS A 254 -24.91 2.15 6.13
C LYS A 254 -25.53 0.83 6.49
#